data_fb0db091821105311db927b52ec65bb2
#
_entry.id   fb0db091821105311db927b52ec65bb2
#
_cell.length_a   1.000
_cell.length_b   1.000
_cell.length_c   1.000
_cell.angle_alpha   90.00
_cell.angle_beta   90.00
_cell.angle_gamma   90.00
#
_symmetry.space_group_name_H-M   'P 1'
#
loop_
_entity.id
_entity.type
_entity.pdbx_description
1 polymer ?
#
loop_
_entity_poly.entity_id
_entity_poly.type
_entity_poly.pdbx_seq_one_letter_code
_entity_poly.pdbx_strand_id
1 'polypeptide(L)'
;NILESSIQVKYWNTDVNSWVSISNATLNSNENTISFSNEVVGNFFILTGNNATSVENISNSIPADFSLDQNYPNPFNPATTVRFSLPEAGNVKLVLFNILGQELKTLVNEFKESGVHSINFNAQGFSSGIYIYKLEVNGFVQTRKMTLIK
;
A
#
# COMPACT_ATOMS: atom_id res chain seq x y z
N ASN A 1 0.83 17.03 -27.29
CA ASN A 1 1.36 17.99 -26.31
C ASN A 1 0.20 18.52 -25.50
N ILE A 2 0.09 18.13 -24.24
CA ILE A 2 -0.84 18.71 -23.28
C ILE A 2 -0.32 20.11 -22.98
N LEU A 3 -1.16 21.13 -23.08
CA LEU A 3 -0.79 22.46 -22.63
C LEU A 3 -0.70 22.43 -21.10
N GLU A 4 0.51 22.34 -20.58
CA GLU A 4 0.83 22.24 -19.15
C GLU A 4 0.18 23.33 -18.30
N SER A 5 -0.09 24.48 -18.89
CA SER A 5 -0.78 25.61 -18.25
C SER A 5 -2.26 25.37 -17.90
N SER A 6 -2.85 24.26 -18.34
CA SER A 6 -4.27 23.94 -18.10
C SER A 6 -4.49 22.92 -16.98
N ILE A 7 -3.43 22.34 -16.44
CA ILE A 7 -3.56 21.33 -15.38
C ILE A 7 -3.79 22.00 -14.03
N GLN A 8 -4.83 21.60 -13.34
CA GLN A 8 -5.15 22.02 -11.99
C GLN A 8 -5.17 20.82 -11.07
N VAL A 9 -4.53 20.95 -9.90
CA VAL A 9 -4.64 19.99 -8.81
C VAL A 9 -5.73 20.45 -7.87
N LYS A 10 -6.66 19.57 -7.54
CA LYS A 10 -7.72 19.83 -6.57
C LYS A 10 -7.74 18.73 -5.52
N TYR A 11 -8.09 19.06 -4.30
CA TYR A 11 -8.34 18.10 -3.23
C TYR A 11 -9.80 18.22 -2.75
N TRP A 12 -10.32 17.11 -2.22
CA TRP A 12 -11.62 17.11 -1.59
C TRP A 12 -11.50 17.65 -0.16
N ASN A 13 -12.15 18.78 0.10
CA ASN A 13 -12.21 19.34 1.45
C ASN A 13 -13.50 18.90 2.13
N THR A 14 -13.36 18.12 3.21
CA THR A 14 -14.49 17.57 3.96
C THR A 14 -15.26 18.62 4.77
N ASP A 15 -14.61 19.70 5.16
CA ASP A 15 -15.24 20.75 5.99
C ASP A 15 -16.24 21.58 5.18
N VAL A 16 -15.92 21.83 3.90
CA VAL A 16 -16.79 22.55 2.97
C VAL A 16 -17.49 21.63 1.97
N ASN A 17 -17.27 20.33 2.06
CA ASN A 17 -17.84 19.29 1.20
C ASN A 17 -17.75 19.63 -0.30
N SER A 18 -16.57 20.05 -0.73
CA SER A 18 -16.31 20.45 -2.12
C SER A 18 -14.86 20.32 -2.55
N TRP A 19 -14.64 20.33 -3.88
CA TRP A 19 -13.31 20.33 -4.47
C TRP A 19 -12.67 21.70 -4.39
N VAL A 20 -11.49 21.81 -3.76
CA VAL A 20 -10.70 23.03 -3.62
C VAL A 20 -9.44 22.93 -4.47
N SER A 21 -9.14 23.98 -5.23
CA SER A 21 -7.93 24.04 -6.06
C SER A 21 -6.69 24.35 -5.22
N ILE A 22 -5.60 23.65 -5.52
CA ILE A 22 -4.27 23.89 -4.95
C ILE A 22 -3.56 24.90 -5.84
N SER A 23 -3.29 26.10 -5.31
CA SER A 23 -2.69 27.20 -6.07
C SER A 23 -1.16 27.12 -6.22
N ASN A 24 -0.49 26.29 -5.42
CA ASN A 24 0.96 26.16 -5.37
C ASN A 24 1.49 24.83 -5.95
N ALA A 25 0.69 24.19 -6.80
CA ALA A 25 1.12 23.00 -7.52
C ALA A 25 2.11 23.37 -8.63
N THR A 26 3.25 22.69 -8.69
CA THR A 26 4.28 22.83 -9.73
C THR A 26 4.37 21.56 -10.55
N LEU A 27 4.23 21.67 -11.85
CA LEU A 27 4.39 20.59 -12.81
C LEU A 27 5.85 20.52 -13.28
N ASN A 28 6.47 19.34 -13.17
CA ASN A 28 7.75 19.04 -13.80
C ASN A 28 7.51 18.10 -14.99
N SER A 29 7.47 18.67 -16.19
CA SER A 29 7.21 17.93 -17.42
C SER A 29 8.33 16.97 -17.83
N ASN A 30 9.58 17.23 -17.39
CA ASN A 30 10.71 16.34 -17.71
C ASN A 30 10.68 15.05 -16.91
N GLU A 31 10.12 15.08 -15.73
CA GLU A 31 10.01 13.93 -14.82
C GLU A 31 8.58 13.37 -14.73
N ASN A 32 7.62 13.99 -15.44
CA ASN A 32 6.20 13.68 -15.36
C ASN A 32 5.67 13.69 -13.91
N THR A 33 6.14 14.65 -13.10
CA THR A 33 5.77 14.77 -11.70
C THR A 33 5.05 16.08 -11.41
N ILE A 34 4.14 16.05 -10.44
CA ILE A 34 3.48 17.23 -9.90
C ILE A 34 3.86 17.32 -8.43
N SER A 35 4.47 18.44 -8.04
CA SER A 35 4.81 18.72 -6.66
C SER A 35 3.93 19.83 -6.12
N PHE A 36 3.44 19.69 -4.91
CA PHE A 36 2.77 20.74 -4.16
C PHE A 36 3.10 20.62 -2.69
N SER A 37 3.30 21.75 -2.04
CA SER A 37 3.45 21.80 -0.59
C SER A 37 2.07 22.00 0.02
N ASN A 38 1.70 21.16 0.96
CA ASN A 38 0.37 21.22 1.50
C ASN A 38 0.32 21.00 3.01
N GLU A 39 -0.36 21.92 3.68
CA GLU A 39 -0.86 21.76 5.05
C GLU A 39 -2.28 21.18 5.07
N VAL A 40 -2.79 20.73 3.92
CA VAL A 40 -4.17 20.29 3.77
C VAL A 40 -4.27 18.79 4.02
N VAL A 41 -5.01 18.43 5.04
CA VAL A 41 -5.40 17.05 5.33
C VAL A 41 -6.60 16.70 4.44
N GLY A 42 -6.33 16.10 3.28
CA GLY A 42 -7.37 15.63 2.36
C GLY A 42 -6.95 14.30 1.74
N ASN A 43 -7.90 13.37 1.65
CA ASN A 43 -7.61 12.00 1.20
C ASN A 43 -7.82 11.80 -0.30
N PHE A 44 -8.28 12.80 -1.05
CA PHE A 44 -8.59 12.67 -2.46
C PHE A 44 -8.03 13.83 -3.26
N PHE A 45 -7.35 13.51 -4.36
CA PHE A 45 -6.84 14.49 -5.30
C PHE A 45 -7.36 14.18 -6.70
N ILE A 46 -7.62 15.21 -7.48
CA ILE A 46 -7.98 15.09 -8.88
C ILE A 46 -7.13 16.04 -9.72
N LEU A 47 -6.69 15.58 -10.86
CA LEU A 47 -6.09 16.41 -11.89
C LEU A 47 -7.18 16.76 -12.91
N THR A 48 -7.35 18.05 -13.18
CA THR A 48 -8.27 18.53 -14.21
C THR A 48 -7.53 19.34 -15.25
N GLY A 49 -7.85 19.14 -16.53
CA GLY A 49 -7.26 19.88 -17.65
C GLY A 49 -7.94 19.52 -18.96
N ASN A 50 -7.76 20.35 -19.97
CA ASN A 50 -8.26 20.07 -21.31
C ASN A 50 -7.39 18.97 -21.96
N ASN A 51 -7.95 17.78 -22.15
CA ASN A 51 -7.31 16.56 -22.66
C ASN A 51 -6.61 15.65 -21.62
N ALA A 52 -7.07 15.61 -20.38
CA ALA A 52 -6.67 14.57 -19.45
C ALA A 52 -7.21 13.21 -19.94
N THR A 53 -6.41 12.46 -20.69
CA THR A 53 -6.66 11.06 -20.99
C THR A 53 -6.11 10.23 -19.84
N SER A 54 -7.02 9.66 -19.06
CA SER A 54 -6.82 8.77 -17.92
C SER A 54 -6.15 9.40 -16.69
N VAL A 55 -6.98 9.73 -15.72
CA VAL A 55 -6.61 9.67 -14.32
C VAL A 55 -6.58 8.18 -13.97
N GLU A 56 -5.43 7.58 -13.78
CA GLU A 56 -5.40 6.39 -12.94
C GLU A 56 -5.89 6.85 -11.57
N ASN A 57 -7.06 6.41 -11.21
CA ASN A 57 -7.55 6.55 -9.85
C ASN A 57 -6.54 5.84 -8.95
N ILE A 58 -5.61 6.60 -8.37
CA ILE A 58 -5.03 6.22 -7.10
C ILE A 58 -6.17 6.46 -6.10
N SER A 59 -7.21 5.66 -6.24
CA SER A 59 -8.14 5.48 -5.16
C SER A 59 -7.32 4.77 -4.07
N ASN A 60 -6.94 5.50 -3.02
CA ASN A 60 -6.85 4.91 -1.71
C ASN A 60 -8.27 4.46 -1.35
N SER A 61 -8.83 3.55 -2.17
CA SER A 61 -10.06 2.89 -1.81
C SER A 61 -9.69 2.06 -0.59
N ILE A 62 -10.26 2.46 0.54
CA ILE A 62 -10.21 1.63 1.74
C ILE A 62 -10.68 0.26 1.28
N PRO A 63 -9.87 -0.79 1.44
CA PRO A 63 -10.26 -2.14 1.05
C PRO A 63 -11.59 -2.50 1.70
N ALA A 64 -12.46 -3.20 0.97
CA ALA A 64 -13.75 -3.62 1.50
C ALA A 64 -13.60 -4.72 2.56
N ASP A 65 -12.57 -5.55 2.43
CA ASP A 65 -12.35 -6.72 3.27
C ASP A 65 -10.89 -6.80 3.74
N PHE A 66 -10.69 -7.47 4.90
CA PHE A 66 -9.36 -7.91 5.30
C PHE A 66 -8.87 -8.97 4.32
N SER A 67 -7.62 -8.85 3.89
CA SER A 67 -6.99 -9.88 3.06
C SER A 67 -5.50 -10.00 3.34
N LEU A 68 -4.99 -11.21 3.14
CA LEU A 68 -3.55 -11.50 3.09
C LEU A 68 -3.23 -12.09 1.73
N ASP A 69 -2.43 -11.39 0.95
CA ASP A 69 -2.07 -11.82 -0.39
C ASP A 69 -0.98 -12.89 -0.37
N GLN A 70 -0.86 -13.63 -1.48
CA GLN A 70 0.27 -14.49 -1.72
C GLN A 70 1.52 -13.62 -1.87
N ASN A 71 2.61 -13.98 -1.16
CA ASN A 71 3.87 -13.26 -1.31
C ASN A 71 4.38 -13.32 -2.76
N TYR A 72 4.99 -12.25 -3.21
CA TYR A 72 5.57 -12.20 -4.55
C TYR A 72 6.99 -11.61 -4.52
N PRO A 73 7.95 -12.27 -5.19
CA PRO A 73 7.83 -13.56 -5.88
C PRO A 73 7.59 -14.76 -4.93
N ASN A 74 7.03 -15.85 -5.45
CA ASN A 74 6.92 -17.14 -4.78
C ASN A 74 6.98 -18.28 -5.82
N PRO A 75 8.01 -19.14 -5.84
CA PRO A 75 9.16 -19.18 -4.92
C PRO A 75 10.02 -17.92 -4.97
N PHE A 76 10.80 -17.65 -3.90
CA PHE A 76 11.63 -16.45 -3.77
C PHE A 76 13.08 -16.76 -3.35
N ASN A 77 14.00 -15.83 -3.65
CA ASN A 77 15.44 -15.90 -3.30
C ASN A 77 16.04 -14.48 -3.25
N PRO A 78 16.62 -14.00 -2.16
CA PRO A 78 16.25 -14.33 -0.79
C PRO A 78 15.11 -13.41 -0.29
N ALA A 79 14.60 -12.52 -1.14
CA ALA A 79 13.63 -11.49 -0.76
C ALA A 79 12.27 -11.70 -1.43
N THR A 80 11.22 -11.34 -0.72
CA THR A 80 9.84 -11.35 -1.20
C THR A 80 9.02 -10.25 -0.52
N THR A 81 7.92 -9.86 -1.15
CA THR A 81 6.97 -8.88 -0.60
C THR A 81 5.68 -9.59 -0.20
N VAL A 82 5.23 -9.34 1.02
CA VAL A 82 3.91 -9.75 1.52
C VAL A 82 3.02 -8.51 1.54
N ARG A 83 1.82 -8.61 0.94
CA ARG A 83 0.80 -7.55 0.95
C ARG A 83 -0.40 -8.02 1.76
N PHE A 84 -1.05 -7.08 2.42
CA PHE A 84 -2.31 -7.30 3.12
C PHE A 84 -3.16 -6.02 3.09
N SER A 85 -4.47 -6.22 3.22
CA SER A 85 -5.47 -5.15 3.16
C SER A 85 -6.24 -5.06 4.45
N LEU A 86 -6.48 -3.83 4.91
CA LEU A 86 -7.21 -3.53 6.14
C LEU A 86 -8.39 -2.60 5.80
N PRO A 87 -9.66 -3.03 5.94
CA PRO A 87 -10.81 -2.16 5.77
C PRO A 87 -10.94 -1.15 6.92
N GLU A 88 -10.38 -1.45 8.07
CA GLU A 88 -10.34 -0.60 9.26
C GLU A 88 -8.97 -0.67 9.95
N ALA A 89 -8.64 0.35 10.71
CA ALA A 89 -7.40 0.43 11.47
C ALA A 89 -7.37 -0.59 12.62
N GLY A 90 -6.19 -1.10 12.96
CA GLY A 90 -6.05 -2.07 14.05
C GLY A 90 -4.62 -2.46 14.36
N ASN A 91 -4.46 -3.21 15.44
CA ASN A 91 -3.19 -3.82 15.81
C ASN A 91 -2.93 -5.05 14.93
N VAL A 92 -1.96 -4.93 14.05
CA VAL A 92 -1.58 -5.97 13.10
C VAL A 92 -0.46 -6.82 13.68
N LYS A 93 -0.63 -8.14 13.67
CA LYS A 93 0.42 -9.10 13.94
C LYS A 93 0.61 -10.01 12.72
N LEU A 94 1.78 -9.92 12.09
CA LEU A 94 2.19 -10.78 10.97
C LEU A 94 3.40 -11.59 11.40
N VAL A 95 3.26 -12.92 11.43
CA VAL A 95 4.25 -13.84 12.00
C VAL A 95 4.61 -14.93 11.01
N LEU A 96 5.89 -15.27 10.95
CA LEU A 96 6.44 -16.35 10.15
C LEU A 96 6.63 -17.62 11.01
N PHE A 97 6.21 -18.76 10.49
CA PHE A 97 6.32 -20.08 11.12
C PHE A 97 7.05 -21.08 10.20
N ASN A 98 7.65 -22.08 10.82
CA ASN A 98 8.05 -23.28 10.09
C ASN A 98 6.86 -24.24 9.88
N ILE A 99 7.10 -25.35 9.16
CA ILE A 99 6.07 -26.37 8.89
C ILE A 99 5.58 -27.11 10.15
N LEU A 100 6.32 -27.03 11.25
CA LEU A 100 5.94 -27.60 12.54
C LEU A 100 5.07 -26.64 13.39
N GLY A 101 4.78 -25.43 12.86
CA GLY A 101 4.01 -24.41 13.57
C GLY A 101 4.81 -23.63 14.62
N GLN A 102 6.12 -23.75 14.64
CA GLN A 102 6.98 -22.96 15.54
C GLN A 102 7.16 -21.56 14.95
N GLU A 103 6.98 -20.54 15.77
CA GLU A 103 7.24 -19.15 15.41
C GLU A 103 8.74 -18.95 15.19
N LEU A 104 9.08 -18.39 14.03
CA LEU A 104 10.46 -18.11 13.65
C LEU A 104 10.78 -16.62 13.72
N LYS A 105 9.82 -15.77 13.31
CA LYS A 105 10.02 -14.32 13.27
C LYS A 105 8.68 -13.59 13.22
N THR A 106 8.58 -12.53 14.01
CA THR A 106 7.51 -11.54 13.85
C THR A 106 7.93 -10.53 12.78
N LEU A 107 7.12 -10.39 11.73
CA LEU A 107 7.36 -9.47 10.61
C LEU A 107 6.74 -8.10 10.87
N VAL A 108 5.54 -8.07 11.49
CA VAL A 108 4.82 -6.86 11.91
C VAL A 108 4.20 -7.13 13.26
N ASN A 109 4.27 -6.16 14.16
CA ASN A 109 3.53 -6.14 15.43
C ASN A 109 3.33 -4.69 15.85
N GLU A 110 2.41 -4.00 15.17
CA GLU A 110 2.15 -2.58 15.38
C GLU A 110 0.75 -2.18 14.92
N PHE A 111 0.29 -1.02 15.36
CA PHE A 111 -0.95 -0.43 14.86
C PHE A 111 -0.76 0.05 13.42
N LYS A 112 -1.73 -0.27 12.57
CA LYS A 112 -1.82 0.18 11.18
C LYS A 112 -3.16 0.81 10.89
N GLU A 113 -3.14 1.88 10.12
CA GLU A 113 -4.35 2.51 9.58
C GLU A 113 -5.03 1.63 8.52
N SER A 114 -6.28 1.92 8.21
CA SER A 114 -6.98 1.29 7.08
C SER A 114 -6.24 1.54 5.77
N GLY A 115 -6.25 0.57 4.86
CA GLY A 115 -5.55 0.66 3.58
C GLY A 115 -4.82 -0.61 3.19
N VAL A 116 -4.01 -0.52 2.13
CA VAL A 116 -3.16 -1.61 1.63
C VAL A 116 -1.73 -1.42 2.14
N HIS A 117 -1.19 -2.46 2.76
CA HIS A 117 0.16 -2.46 3.33
C HIS A 117 1.05 -3.49 2.63
N SER A 118 2.34 -3.19 2.56
CA SER A 118 3.35 -4.06 1.96
C SER A 118 4.57 -4.16 2.88
N ILE A 119 5.06 -5.38 3.08
CA ILE A 119 6.22 -5.68 3.92
C ILE A 119 7.24 -6.46 3.07
N ASN A 120 8.45 -5.95 3.01
CA ASN A 120 9.56 -6.65 2.39
C ASN A 120 10.19 -7.60 3.40
N PHE A 121 10.22 -8.88 3.08
CA PHE A 121 10.87 -9.91 3.88
C PHE A 121 12.12 -10.40 3.18
N ASN A 122 13.27 -10.30 3.87
CA ASN A 122 14.53 -10.91 3.46
C ASN A 122 14.80 -12.14 4.34
N ALA A 123 14.88 -13.30 3.68
CA ALA A 123 15.10 -14.59 4.32
C ALA A 123 16.60 -15.00 4.34
N GLN A 124 17.50 -14.02 4.26
CA GLN A 124 18.93 -14.30 4.44
C GLN A 124 19.14 -14.91 5.84
N GLY A 125 19.82 -16.08 5.88
CA GLY A 125 19.98 -16.85 7.11
C GLY A 125 18.95 -17.97 7.32
N PHE A 126 17.84 -17.97 6.58
CA PHE A 126 16.88 -19.09 6.59
C PHE A 126 17.28 -20.17 5.59
N SER A 127 16.96 -21.43 5.87
CA SER A 127 17.19 -22.55 4.95
C SER A 127 16.15 -22.58 3.84
N SER A 128 16.49 -23.14 2.67
CA SER A 128 15.49 -23.42 1.63
C SER A 128 14.39 -24.31 2.18
N GLY A 129 13.14 -24.04 1.83
CA GLY A 129 12.00 -24.79 2.35
C GLY A 129 10.69 -24.02 2.29
N ILE A 130 9.66 -24.64 2.87
CA ILE A 130 8.31 -24.06 2.98
C ILE A 130 8.18 -23.40 4.36
N TYR A 131 7.63 -22.20 4.34
CA TYR A 131 7.28 -21.41 5.51
C TYR A 131 5.82 -21.01 5.45
N ILE A 132 5.24 -20.72 6.60
CA ILE A 132 3.85 -20.26 6.74
C ILE A 132 3.90 -18.87 7.36
N TYR A 133 3.17 -17.93 6.81
CA TYR A 133 2.96 -16.64 7.47
C TYR A 133 1.49 -16.45 7.80
N LYS A 134 1.23 -15.86 8.96
CA LYS A 134 -0.10 -15.66 9.54
C LYS A 134 -0.29 -14.19 9.87
N LEU A 135 -1.39 -13.62 9.37
CA LEU A 135 -1.89 -12.29 9.70
C LEU A 135 -2.99 -12.42 10.74
N GLU A 136 -2.92 -11.60 11.78
CA GLU A 136 -3.94 -11.43 12.80
C GLU A 136 -4.22 -9.93 12.99
N VAL A 137 -5.47 -9.53 12.90
CA VAL A 137 -5.92 -8.15 13.14
C VAL A 137 -7.42 -8.14 13.44
N ASN A 138 -7.85 -7.45 14.49
CA ASN A 138 -9.27 -7.25 14.84
C ASN A 138 -10.12 -8.54 14.80
N GLY A 139 -9.55 -9.69 15.20
CA GLY A 139 -10.20 -10.99 15.13
C GLY A 139 -10.14 -11.69 13.76
N PHE A 140 -9.71 -11.00 12.72
CA PHE A 140 -9.40 -11.64 11.44
C PHE A 140 -8.09 -12.41 11.53
N VAL A 141 -8.09 -13.64 10.99
CA VAL A 141 -6.91 -14.52 10.93
C VAL A 141 -6.82 -15.15 9.54
N GLN A 142 -5.71 -14.98 8.87
CA GLN A 142 -5.44 -15.65 7.60
C GLN A 142 -3.99 -16.12 7.53
N THR A 143 -3.79 -17.29 6.87
CA THR A 143 -2.47 -17.89 6.65
C THR A 143 -2.20 -18.11 5.18
N ARG A 144 -0.92 -18.01 4.81
CA ARG A 144 -0.41 -18.35 3.48
C ARG A 144 0.91 -19.10 3.59
N LYS A 145 1.29 -19.79 2.52
CA LYS A 145 2.57 -20.50 2.40
C LYS A 145 3.51 -19.73 1.49
N MET A 146 4.80 -19.72 1.83
CA MET A 146 5.86 -19.22 0.95
C MET A 146 6.95 -20.26 0.79
N THR A 147 7.62 -20.28 -0.36
CA THR A 147 8.69 -21.22 -0.68
C THR A 147 9.98 -20.45 -0.94
N LEU A 148 10.98 -20.68 -0.07
CA LEU A 148 12.32 -20.13 -0.21
C LEU A 148 13.18 -21.14 -0.99
N ILE A 149 13.86 -20.67 -2.02
CA ILE A 149 14.87 -21.40 -2.78
C ILE A 149 16.20 -20.63 -2.72
N LYS A 150 17.29 -21.34 -2.60
CA LYS A 150 18.65 -20.77 -2.67
C LYS A 150 19.38 -21.35 -3.84
#